data_2d1ac3d1ff620ebb3625be88c8bd2596
#
_entry.id   2d1ac3d1ff620ebb3625be88c8bd2596
#
_cell.length_a   1.000
_cell.length_b   1.000
_cell.length_c   1.000
_cell.angle_alpha   90.00
_cell.angle_beta   90.00
_cell.angle_gamma   90.00
#
_symmetry.space_group_name_H-M   'P 1'
#
loop_
_entity.id
_entity.type
_entity.pdbx_description
1 polymer ?
#
loop_
_entity_poly.entity_id
_entity_poly.type
_entity_poly.pdbx_seq_one_letter_code
_entity_poly.pdbx_strand_id
1 'polypeptide(L)'
;MSGNFTSQKVLKTAALLLSITFLAELLGGIVFGSLSLISDSFHVISDLGSILIASFALSVAQRRHPTQRMAFGYHRLEVMSALFNGIVLSIISAVIFLEAWERFRNPGKIETSGALVIAVIGLVVNLIVIRFFHHTPDKDKDVNIRSAYLHIMGDILASVSVVVGIIAIKLFDMPVIDPVVAAFVALLLLIGAGRVLYSSAEILLQKSPQDIDRVRLRVLEIDGVKNFLDVRLWQVCSHLTVGTAHVVVSVDSLEAAEPIKQNIRSIIQEEFDVRDITLECETEKGAEEHSHRFEHQH
;
A
#
# COMPACT_ATOMS: atom_id res chain seq x y z
N MET A 1 -18.26 -20.31 1.99
CA MET A 1 -18.76 -19.66 0.74
C MET A 1 -19.58 -18.39 0.95
N SER A 2 -20.14 -18.10 2.13
CA SER A 2 -20.93 -16.87 2.39
C SER A 2 -20.08 -15.59 2.63
N GLY A 3 -18.86 -15.71 3.08
CA GLY A 3 -18.00 -14.55 3.37
C GLY A 3 -17.55 -13.74 2.14
N ASN A 4 -17.33 -14.39 1.00
CA ASN A 4 -16.86 -13.71 -0.22
C ASN A 4 -17.93 -12.82 -0.89
N PHE A 5 -19.21 -13.16 -0.78
CA PHE A 5 -20.29 -12.36 -1.38
C PHE A 5 -20.55 -11.07 -0.61
N THR A 6 -20.38 -11.09 0.71
CA THR A 6 -20.56 -9.90 1.56
C THR A 6 -19.42 -8.90 1.32
N SER A 7 -18.19 -9.38 1.21
CA SER A 7 -17.00 -8.56 0.93
C SER A 7 -17.07 -7.85 -0.43
N GLN A 8 -17.48 -8.53 -1.50
CA GLN A 8 -17.59 -7.90 -2.83
C GLN A 8 -18.71 -6.85 -2.93
N LYS A 9 -19.84 -7.05 -2.22
CA LYS A 9 -20.91 -6.04 -2.19
C LYS A 9 -20.47 -4.79 -1.44
N VAL A 10 -19.78 -4.94 -0.31
CA VAL A 10 -19.24 -3.82 0.49
C VAL A 10 -18.24 -3.01 -0.34
N LEU A 11 -17.30 -3.65 -1.03
CA LEU A 11 -16.33 -2.97 -1.91
C LEU A 11 -17.00 -2.20 -3.04
N LYS A 12 -18.00 -2.79 -3.71
CA LYS A 12 -18.74 -2.11 -4.78
C LYS A 12 -19.54 -0.92 -4.27
N THR A 13 -20.17 -1.05 -3.09
CA THR A 13 -20.92 0.06 -2.48
C THR A 13 -19.99 1.20 -2.06
N ALA A 14 -18.85 0.88 -1.45
CA ALA A 14 -17.83 1.88 -1.10
C ALA A 14 -17.29 2.60 -2.36
N ALA A 15 -16.94 1.85 -3.40
CA ALA A 15 -16.47 2.44 -4.65
C ALA A 15 -17.52 3.35 -5.31
N LEU A 16 -18.79 2.97 -5.29
CA LEU A 16 -19.88 3.81 -5.81
C LEU A 16 -20.04 5.09 -5.00
N LEU A 17 -20.06 5.00 -3.66
CA LEU A 17 -20.15 6.15 -2.78
C LEU A 17 -18.98 7.11 -2.99
N LEU A 18 -17.75 6.60 -3.00
CA LEU A 18 -16.55 7.40 -3.25
C LEU A 18 -16.57 8.06 -4.64
N SER A 19 -17.06 7.36 -5.69
CA SER A 19 -17.21 7.94 -7.02
C SER A 19 -18.18 9.12 -7.05
N ILE A 20 -19.32 8.99 -6.36
CA ILE A 20 -20.31 10.06 -6.26
C ILE A 20 -19.75 11.23 -5.47
N THR A 21 -19.07 10.97 -4.34
CA THR A 21 -18.43 12.00 -3.52
C THR A 21 -17.36 12.76 -4.30
N PHE A 22 -16.47 12.04 -4.98
CA PHE A 22 -15.47 12.65 -5.87
C PHE A 22 -16.08 13.63 -6.87
N LEU A 23 -17.12 13.18 -7.60
CA LEU A 23 -17.78 14.04 -8.59
C LEU A 23 -18.48 15.25 -7.95
N ALA A 24 -19.13 15.05 -6.80
CA ALA A 24 -19.79 16.13 -6.08
C ALA A 24 -18.79 17.17 -5.56
N GLU A 25 -17.69 16.76 -4.97
CA GLU A 25 -16.64 17.65 -4.47
C GLU A 25 -15.89 18.35 -5.58
N LEU A 26 -15.53 17.65 -6.64
CA LEU A 26 -14.85 18.24 -7.79
C LEU A 26 -15.73 19.31 -8.48
N LEU A 27 -16.95 18.96 -8.81
CA LEU A 27 -17.90 19.88 -9.44
C LEU A 27 -18.28 21.02 -8.49
N GLY A 28 -18.54 20.72 -7.22
CA GLY A 28 -18.82 21.71 -6.20
C GLY A 28 -17.64 22.66 -5.97
N GLY A 29 -16.41 22.14 -5.93
CA GLY A 29 -15.21 22.95 -5.82
C GLY A 29 -15.03 23.92 -6.97
N ILE A 30 -15.30 23.47 -8.21
CA ILE A 30 -15.26 24.33 -9.42
C ILE A 30 -16.37 25.37 -9.39
N VAL A 31 -17.62 24.97 -9.12
CA VAL A 31 -18.79 25.85 -9.15
C VAL A 31 -18.75 26.90 -8.04
N PHE A 32 -18.35 26.51 -6.84
CA PHE A 32 -18.30 27.40 -5.66
C PHE A 32 -16.95 28.10 -5.49
N GLY A 33 -15.95 27.80 -6.34
CA GLY A 33 -14.64 28.43 -6.34
C GLY A 33 -13.72 28.00 -5.20
N SER A 34 -13.99 26.87 -4.52
CA SER A 34 -13.20 26.35 -3.39
C SER A 34 -12.09 25.42 -3.85
N LEU A 35 -10.84 25.82 -3.67
CA LEU A 35 -9.67 24.99 -3.98
C LEU A 35 -9.49 23.86 -2.96
N SER A 36 -9.84 24.09 -1.71
CA SER A 36 -9.79 23.05 -0.66
C SER A 36 -10.72 21.89 -0.98
N LEU A 37 -11.92 22.16 -1.51
CA LEU A 37 -12.88 21.13 -1.94
C LEU A 37 -12.37 20.35 -3.16
N ILE A 38 -11.73 21.02 -4.12
CA ILE A 38 -11.04 20.36 -5.25
C ILE A 38 -9.92 19.46 -4.74
N SER A 39 -9.11 19.93 -3.80
CA SER A 39 -8.01 19.15 -3.21
C SER A 39 -8.52 17.89 -2.51
N ASP A 40 -9.63 18.00 -1.75
CA ASP A 40 -10.26 16.85 -1.09
C ASP A 40 -10.80 15.83 -2.09
N SER A 41 -11.40 16.30 -3.22
CA SER A 41 -11.85 15.39 -4.27
C SER A 41 -10.70 14.53 -4.85
N PHE A 42 -9.50 15.09 -5.02
CA PHE A 42 -8.33 14.31 -5.46
C PHE A 42 -7.86 13.29 -4.43
N HIS A 43 -8.09 13.54 -3.14
CA HIS A 43 -7.87 12.55 -2.10
C HIS A 43 -8.83 11.35 -2.28
N VAL A 44 -10.12 11.62 -2.42
CA VAL A 44 -11.16 10.60 -2.63
C VAL A 44 -10.90 9.74 -3.89
N ILE A 45 -10.49 10.36 -5.01
CA ILE A 45 -10.18 9.60 -6.24
C ILE A 45 -8.93 8.71 -6.07
N SER A 46 -7.97 9.13 -5.24
CA SER A 46 -6.81 8.30 -4.88
C SER A 46 -7.22 7.02 -4.20
N ASP A 47 -8.10 7.11 -3.22
CA ASP A 47 -8.60 5.96 -2.47
C ASP A 47 -9.40 5.02 -3.37
N LEU A 48 -10.28 5.58 -4.19
CA LEU A 48 -11.00 4.84 -5.21
C LEU A 48 -10.05 4.13 -6.19
N GLY A 49 -9.02 4.84 -6.67
CA GLY A 49 -7.99 4.30 -7.55
C GLY A 49 -7.27 3.11 -6.92
N SER A 50 -6.87 3.22 -5.66
CA SER A 50 -6.22 2.16 -4.89
C SER A 50 -7.10 0.91 -4.76
N ILE A 51 -8.40 1.07 -4.47
CA ILE A 51 -9.37 -0.02 -4.38
C ILE A 51 -9.57 -0.70 -5.74
N LEU A 52 -9.71 0.07 -6.81
CA LEU A 52 -9.91 -0.47 -8.16
C LEU A 52 -8.68 -1.22 -8.67
N ILE A 53 -7.48 -0.68 -8.43
CA ILE A 53 -6.21 -1.30 -8.80
C ILE A 53 -6.02 -2.62 -8.07
N ALA A 54 -6.22 -2.65 -6.74
CA ALA A 54 -6.12 -3.86 -5.95
C ALA A 54 -7.12 -4.94 -6.43
N SER A 55 -8.36 -4.55 -6.71
CA SER A 55 -9.40 -5.44 -7.22
C SER A 55 -9.08 -5.98 -8.62
N PHE A 56 -8.54 -5.14 -9.50
CA PHE A 56 -8.12 -5.53 -10.84
C PHE A 56 -6.92 -6.48 -10.80
N ALA A 57 -5.88 -6.15 -10.04
CA ALA A 57 -4.69 -6.97 -9.88
C ALA A 57 -5.04 -8.37 -9.35
N LEU A 58 -5.89 -8.44 -8.32
CA LEU A 58 -6.39 -9.70 -7.77
C LEU A 58 -7.16 -10.51 -8.81
N SER A 59 -8.02 -9.86 -9.60
CA SER A 59 -8.80 -10.51 -10.67
C SER A 59 -7.91 -11.07 -11.78
N VAL A 60 -6.87 -10.35 -12.17
CA VAL A 60 -5.90 -10.79 -13.18
C VAL A 60 -5.03 -11.92 -12.66
N ALA A 61 -4.54 -11.81 -11.42
CA ALA A 61 -3.73 -12.84 -10.77
C ALA A 61 -4.49 -14.16 -10.62
N GLN A 62 -5.79 -14.11 -10.29
CA GLN A 62 -6.63 -15.30 -10.16
C GLN A 62 -7.00 -15.96 -11.50
N ARG A 63 -7.14 -15.18 -12.58
CA ARG A 63 -7.59 -15.67 -13.88
C ARG A 63 -6.46 -16.13 -14.81
N ARG A 64 -5.24 -15.65 -14.59
CA ARG A 64 -4.10 -15.94 -15.47
C ARG A 64 -3.02 -16.70 -14.72
N HIS A 65 -2.94 -18.01 -14.99
CA HIS A 65 -1.85 -18.85 -14.47
C HIS A 65 -0.48 -18.36 -14.97
N PRO A 66 0.59 -18.59 -14.20
CA PRO A 66 1.95 -18.40 -14.67
C PRO A 66 2.17 -19.08 -16.01
N THR A 67 2.90 -18.42 -16.89
CA THR A 67 3.27 -18.95 -18.21
C THR A 67 4.78 -19.06 -18.29
N GLN A 68 5.31 -19.80 -19.28
CA GLN A 68 6.77 -19.92 -19.48
C GLN A 68 7.47 -18.56 -19.64
N ARG A 69 6.74 -17.50 -20.10
CA ARG A 69 7.28 -16.15 -20.25
C ARG A 69 7.05 -15.26 -19.03
N MET A 70 6.08 -15.59 -18.19
CA MET A 70 5.70 -14.84 -16.98
C MET A 70 5.73 -15.79 -15.79
N ALA A 71 6.92 -16.06 -15.25
CA ALA A 71 7.14 -17.05 -14.21
C ALA A 71 6.28 -16.83 -12.96
N PHE A 72 6.10 -15.56 -12.54
CA PHE A 72 5.23 -15.17 -11.44
C PHE A 72 3.88 -14.59 -11.91
N GLY A 73 3.46 -14.86 -13.16
CA GLY A 73 2.23 -14.29 -13.71
C GLY A 73 2.28 -12.76 -13.79
N TYR A 74 1.14 -12.12 -13.49
CA TYR A 74 0.97 -10.66 -13.60
C TYR A 74 1.02 -9.93 -12.25
N HIS A 75 1.52 -10.56 -11.19
CA HIS A 75 1.54 -9.97 -9.85
C HIS A 75 2.25 -8.61 -9.77
N ARG A 76 3.29 -8.39 -10.56
CA ARG A 76 4.01 -7.10 -10.61
C ARG A 76 3.20 -5.94 -11.20
N LEU A 77 2.12 -6.21 -11.93
CA LEU A 77 1.23 -5.14 -12.42
C LEU A 77 0.59 -4.36 -11.27
N GLU A 78 0.31 -5.02 -10.13
CA GLU A 78 -0.17 -4.35 -8.92
C GLU A 78 0.80 -3.27 -8.46
N VAL A 79 2.08 -3.62 -8.32
CA VAL A 79 3.13 -2.70 -7.85
C VAL A 79 3.37 -1.58 -8.85
N MET A 80 3.41 -1.89 -10.16
CA MET A 80 3.55 -0.88 -11.22
C MET A 80 2.38 0.10 -11.26
N SER A 81 1.18 -0.40 -11.04
CA SER A 81 -0.03 0.45 -11.01
C SER A 81 -0.04 1.35 -9.78
N ALA A 82 0.37 0.83 -8.60
CA ALA A 82 0.53 1.64 -7.40
C ALA A 82 1.59 2.73 -7.58
N LEU A 83 2.74 2.40 -8.19
CA LEU A 83 3.79 3.35 -8.52
C LEU A 83 3.27 4.47 -9.44
N PHE A 84 2.56 4.10 -10.51
CA PHE A 84 1.96 5.06 -11.44
C PHE A 84 0.96 5.98 -10.73
N ASN A 85 0.08 5.43 -9.88
CA ASN A 85 -0.86 6.23 -9.08
C ASN A 85 -0.12 7.21 -8.17
N GLY A 86 0.92 6.77 -7.47
CA GLY A 86 1.74 7.64 -6.62
C GLY A 86 2.40 8.79 -7.38
N ILE A 87 2.89 8.55 -8.62
CA ILE A 87 3.44 9.60 -9.48
C ILE A 87 2.36 10.62 -9.87
N VAL A 88 1.20 10.14 -10.32
CA VAL A 88 0.07 11.01 -10.72
C VAL A 88 -0.36 11.89 -9.55
N LEU A 89 -0.52 11.31 -8.35
CA LEU A 89 -0.89 12.07 -7.15
C LEU A 89 0.17 13.10 -6.74
N SER A 90 1.44 12.78 -6.88
CA SER A 90 2.53 13.73 -6.61
C SER A 90 2.45 14.94 -7.56
N ILE A 91 2.17 14.69 -8.85
CA ILE A 91 1.99 15.77 -9.84
C ILE A 91 0.75 16.61 -9.49
N ILE A 92 -0.39 15.98 -9.19
CA ILE A 92 -1.62 16.67 -8.80
C ILE A 92 -1.38 17.54 -7.55
N SER A 93 -0.73 16.99 -6.53
CA SER A 93 -0.39 17.74 -5.31
C SER A 93 0.47 18.96 -5.61
N ALA A 94 1.47 18.81 -6.49
CA ALA A 94 2.31 19.93 -6.91
C ALA A 94 1.50 21.03 -7.63
N VAL A 95 0.57 20.63 -8.52
CA VAL A 95 -0.32 21.60 -9.21
C VAL A 95 -1.22 22.33 -8.22
N ILE A 96 -1.80 21.60 -7.24
CA ILE A 96 -2.61 22.22 -6.19
C ILE A 96 -1.78 23.22 -5.35
N PHE A 97 -0.53 22.89 -5.02
CA PHE A 97 0.35 23.84 -4.31
C PHE A 97 0.61 25.12 -5.11
N LEU A 98 0.85 25.01 -6.41
CA LEU A 98 1.05 26.18 -7.27
C LEU A 98 -0.22 27.04 -7.34
N GLU A 99 -1.37 26.43 -7.53
CA GLU A 99 -2.67 27.12 -7.53
C GLU A 99 -2.99 27.76 -6.17
N ALA A 100 -2.70 27.05 -5.08
CA ALA A 100 -2.87 27.57 -3.71
C ALA A 100 -1.99 28.80 -3.47
N TRP A 101 -0.74 28.78 -3.97
CA TRP A 101 0.15 29.93 -3.89
C TRP A 101 -0.37 31.13 -4.65
N GLU A 102 -0.91 30.92 -5.86
CA GLU A 102 -1.51 32.00 -6.66
C GLU A 102 -2.74 32.59 -5.98
N ARG A 103 -3.66 31.73 -5.49
CA ARG A 103 -4.87 32.17 -4.78
C ARG A 103 -4.57 32.78 -3.41
N PHE A 104 -3.47 32.41 -2.77
CA PHE A 104 -3.04 33.08 -1.55
C PHE A 104 -2.66 34.55 -1.78
N ARG A 105 -2.04 34.83 -2.95
CA ARG A 105 -1.70 36.21 -3.35
C ARG A 105 -2.91 36.98 -3.89
N ASN A 106 -3.78 36.32 -4.59
CA ASN A 106 -4.95 36.89 -5.25
C ASN A 106 -6.21 36.08 -4.88
N PRO A 107 -6.75 36.25 -3.67
CA PRO A 107 -7.89 35.45 -3.20
C PRO A 107 -9.11 35.66 -4.09
N GLY A 108 -9.67 34.55 -4.60
CA GLY A 108 -10.93 34.54 -5.34
C GLY A 108 -12.16 34.64 -4.42
N LYS A 109 -13.33 34.86 -5.01
CA LYS A 109 -14.58 34.77 -4.27
C LYS A 109 -15.00 33.31 -4.13
N ILE A 110 -15.44 32.91 -2.94
CA ILE A 110 -15.91 31.57 -2.62
C ILE A 110 -17.34 31.64 -2.19
N GLU A 111 -18.21 30.83 -2.81
CA GLU A 111 -19.59 30.66 -2.34
C GLU A 111 -19.59 29.61 -1.21
N THR A 112 -19.50 30.10 0.02
CA THR A 112 -19.30 29.27 1.21
C THR A 112 -20.48 28.37 1.59
N SER A 113 -21.72 28.77 1.25
CA SER A 113 -22.91 28.02 1.66
C SER A 113 -23.04 26.71 0.89
N GLY A 114 -22.89 26.75 -0.45
CA GLY A 114 -22.90 25.57 -1.29
C GLY A 114 -21.69 24.69 -1.07
N ALA A 115 -20.50 25.29 -0.97
CA ALA A 115 -19.27 24.56 -0.67
C ALA A 115 -19.36 23.79 0.66
N LEU A 116 -19.92 24.40 1.71
CA LEU A 116 -20.09 23.76 3.02
C LEU A 116 -21.00 22.54 2.95
N VAL A 117 -22.12 22.63 2.21
CA VAL A 117 -23.04 21.49 2.06
C VAL A 117 -22.33 20.31 1.42
N ILE A 118 -21.58 20.54 0.34
CA ILE A 118 -20.83 19.48 -0.34
C ILE A 118 -19.73 18.90 0.57
N ALA A 119 -18.96 19.74 1.25
CA ALA A 119 -17.90 19.29 2.17
C ALA A 119 -18.45 18.44 3.33
N VAL A 120 -19.61 18.82 3.91
CA VAL A 120 -20.24 18.03 4.98
C VAL A 120 -20.75 16.68 4.43
N ILE A 121 -21.32 16.65 3.23
CA ILE A 121 -21.73 15.38 2.59
C ILE A 121 -20.52 14.49 2.38
N GLY A 122 -19.41 15.01 1.86
CA GLY A 122 -18.16 14.28 1.67
C GLY A 122 -17.64 13.69 2.99
N LEU A 123 -17.54 14.50 4.03
CA LEU A 123 -17.12 14.04 5.36
C LEU A 123 -18.04 12.92 5.90
N VAL A 124 -19.35 13.03 5.76
CA VAL A 124 -20.29 11.99 6.21
C VAL A 124 -20.09 10.71 5.42
N VAL A 125 -19.89 10.78 4.10
CA VAL A 125 -19.63 9.60 3.27
C VAL A 125 -18.30 8.94 3.68
N ASN A 126 -17.23 9.70 3.89
CA ASN A 126 -15.95 9.18 4.35
C ASN A 126 -16.09 8.46 5.70
N LEU A 127 -16.84 9.03 6.65
CA LEU A 127 -17.14 8.38 7.93
C LEU A 127 -17.95 7.08 7.78
N ILE A 128 -18.91 7.03 6.84
CA ILE A 128 -19.68 5.83 6.54
C ILE A 128 -18.78 4.75 5.93
N VAL A 129 -17.94 5.10 4.96
CA VAL A 129 -17.01 4.15 4.30
C VAL A 129 -16.06 3.54 5.34
N ILE A 130 -15.49 4.34 6.23
CA ILE A 130 -14.64 3.88 7.34
C ILE A 130 -15.37 2.86 8.22
N ARG A 131 -16.62 3.13 8.58
CA ARG A 131 -17.40 2.20 9.41
C ARG A 131 -17.62 0.85 8.74
N PHE A 132 -17.70 0.78 7.43
CA PHE A 132 -17.79 -0.50 6.69
C PHE A 132 -16.49 -1.31 6.80
N PHE A 133 -15.32 -0.67 6.84
CA PHE A 133 -14.04 -1.33 6.99
C PHE A 133 -13.69 -1.71 8.44
N HIS A 134 -14.31 -1.09 9.45
CA HIS A 134 -14.03 -1.35 10.88
C HIS A 134 -14.62 -2.66 11.43
N HIS A 135 -15.40 -3.42 10.67
CA HIS A 135 -16.04 -4.66 11.14
C HIS A 135 -15.20 -5.93 10.92
N THR A 136 -13.89 -5.83 10.68
CA THR A 136 -12.99 -6.99 10.59
C THR A 136 -12.41 -7.34 11.97
N PRO A 137 -12.53 -8.61 12.44
CA PRO A 137 -12.34 -8.97 13.87
C PRO A 137 -10.91 -9.10 14.39
N ASP A 138 -9.85 -8.94 13.60
CA ASP A 138 -8.46 -9.18 14.05
C ASP A 138 -7.62 -7.90 14.15
N LYS A 139 -7.76 -7.17 15.28
CA LYS A 139 -7.20 -5.81 15.43
C LYS A 139 -5.82 -5.69 16.10
N ASP A 140 -5.26 -6.69 16.73
CA ASP A 140 -4.21 -6.43 17.72
C ASP A 140 -2.79 -6.90 17.39
N LYS A 141 -2.50 -7.45 16.21
CA LYS A 141 -1.15 -8.01 15.93
C LYS A 141 -0.49 -7.65 14.61
N ASP A 142 -1.10 -6.84 13.74
CA ASP A 142 -0.59 -6.67 12.37
C ASP A 142 -0.15 -5.23 12.07
N VAL A 143 1.09 -5.05 11.61
CA VAL A 143 1.67 -3.77 11.13
C VAL A 143 0.81 -3.15 10.02
N ASN A 144 0.13 -3.99 9.23
CA ASN A 144 -0.80 -3.56 8.18
C ASN A 144 -2.02 -2.83 8.73
N ILE A 145 -2.52 -3.22 9.91
CA ILE A 145 -3.67 -2.57 10.57
C ILE A 145 -3.29 -1.16 11.04
N ARG A 146 -2.07 -0.98 11.55
CA ARG A 146 -1.58 0.35 11.96
C ARG A 146 -1.45 1.29 10.75
N SER A 147 -0.97 0.80 9.61
CA SER A 147 -0.87 1.58 8.38
C SER A 147 -2.24 1.98 7.84
N ALA A 148 -3.21 1.06 7.82
CA ALA A 148 -4.59 1.33 7.43
C ALA A 148 -5.26 2.35 8.38
N TYR A 149 -5.03 2.25 9.68
CA TYR A 149 -5.56 3.20 10.66
C TYR A 149 -5.00 4.62 10.44
N LEU A 150 -3.69 4.75 10.19
CA LEU A 150 -3.05 6.05 9.92
C LEU A 150 -3.54 6.67 8.60
N HIS A 151 -3.81 5.86 7.58
CA HIS A 151 -4.40 6.32 6.33
C HIS A 151 -5.80 6.88 6.56
N ILE A 152 -6.67 6.10 7.20
CA ILE A 152 -8.02 6.49 7.58
C ILE A 152 -8.07 7.78 8.43
N MET A 153 -7.14 7.93 9.38
CA MET A 153 -7.05 9.16 10.18
C MET A 153 -6.63 10.36 9.33
N GLY A 154 -5.79 10.14 8.30
CA GLY A 154 -5.42 11.16 7.32
C GLY A 154 -6.61 11.66 6.52
N ASP A 155 -7.47 10.75 6.07
CA ASP A 155 -8.66 11.04 5.27
C ASP A 155 -9.69 11.87 6.06
N ILE A 156 -9.94 11.47 7.32
CA ILE A 156 -10.82 12.26 8.22
C ILE A 156 -10.23 13.65 8.44
N LEU A 157 -8.92 13.73 8.69
CA LEU A 157 -8.25 15.01 8.95
C LEU A 157 -8.34 15.94 7.74
N ALA A 158 -8.19 15.41 6.51
CA ALA A 158 -8.37 16.17 5.29
C ALA A 158 -9.79 16.75 5.19
N SER A 159 -10.81 15.90 5.20
CA SER A 159 -12.20 16.34 5.06
C SER A 159 -12.67 17.25 6.21
N VAL A 160 -12.24 16.99 7.46
CA VAL A 160 -12.54 17.90 8.60
C VAL A 160 -11.88 19.25 8.39
N SER A 161 -10.64 19.31 7.90
CA SER A 161 -9.95 20.58 7.66
C SER A 161 -10.65 21.44 6.60
N VAL A 162 -11.21 20.80 5.55
CA VAL A 162 -12.01 21.50 4.52
C VAL A 162 -13.29 22.08 5.13
N VAL A 163 -14.06 21.29 5.89
CA VAL A 163 -15.29 21.75 6.56
C VAL A 163 -14.99 22.92 7.51
N VAL A 164 -13.98 22.77 8.37
CA VAL A 164 -13.57 23.81 9.33
C VAL A 164 -13.08 25.06 8.60
N GLY A 165 -12.32 24.89 7.51
CA GLY A 165 -11.83 25.99 6.68
C GLY A 165 -12.97 26.80 6.08
N ILE A 166 -13.97 26.14 5.46
CA ILE A 166 -15.13 26.82 4.86
C ILE A 166 -15.98 27.53 5.93
N ILE A 167 -16.15 26.91 7.11
CA ILE A 167 -16.82 27.58 8.25
C ILE A 167 -16.04 28.83 8.68
N ALA A 168 -14.71 28.75 8.78
CA ALA A 168 -13.89 29.87 9.15
C ALA A 168 -13.95 31.01 8.11
N ILE A 169 -13.96 30.69 6.82
CA ILE A 169 -14.17 31.68 5.76
C ILE A 169 -15.52 32.40 5.95
N LYS A 170 -16.57 31.63 6.21
CA LYS A 170 -17.93 32.19 6.41
C LYS A 170 -18.04 33.08 7.64
N LEU A 171 -17.30 32.77 8.72
CA LEU A 171 -17.36 33.53 9.98
C LEU A 171 -16.48 34.78 9.95
N PHE A 172 -15.29 34.69 9.32
CA PHE A 172 -14.28 35.76 9.36
C PHE A 172 -14.18 36.55 8.07
N ASP A 173 -14.89 36.15 7.00
CA ASP A 173 -14.84 36.74 5.65
C ASP A 173 -13.39 36.82 5.09
N MET A 174 -12.63 35.75 5.35
CA MET A 174 -11.22 35.64 4.94
C MET A 174 -11.04 34.54 3.88
N PRO A 175 -11.18 34.83 2.58
CA PRO A 175 -11.07 33.80 1.53
C PRO A 175 -9.67 33.19 1.39
N VAL A 176 -8.65 33.83 1.98
CA VAL A 176 -7.27 33.31 2.01
C VAL A 176 -7.13 31.99 2.79
N ILE A 177 -8.11 31.64 3.63
CA ILE A 177 -8.12 30.38 4.38
C ILE A 177 -8.25 29.18 3.43
N ASP A 178 -9.02 29.29 2.34
CA ASP A 178 -9.22 28.18 1.38
C ASP A 178 -7.90 27.68 0.75
N PRO A 179 -7.04 28.52 0.16
CA PRO A 179 -5.76 28.03 -0.38
C PRO A 179 -4.82 27.51 0.71
N VAL A 180 -4.89 27.98 1.96
CA VAL A 180 -4.10 27.42 3.07
C VAL A 180 -4.58 25.99 3.38
N VAL A 181 -5.89 25.77 3.47
CA VAL A 181 -6.47 24.43 3.68
C VAL A 181 -6.18 23.54 2.49
N ALA A 182 -6.32 24.03 1.26
CA ALA A 182 -5.99 23.27 0.05
C ALA A 182 -4.52 22.81 0.03
N ALA A 183 -3.59 23.68 0.38
CA ALA A 183 -2.17 23.35 0.51
C ALA A 183 -1.94 22.29 1.61
N PHE A 184 -2.64 22.40 2.74
CA PHE A 184 -2.55 21.40 3.80
C PHE A 184 -3.05 20.03 3.34
N VAL A 185 -4.21 19.94 2.66
CA VAL A 185 -4.73 18.69 2.11
C VAL A 185 -3.79 18.13 1.03
N ALA A 186 -3.27 18.98 0.13
CA ALA A 186 -2.28 18.59 -0.87
C ALA A 186 -0.97 18.05 -0.23
N LEU A 187 -0.56 18.58 0.92
CA LEU A 187 0.58 18.04 1.67
C LEU A 187 0.30 16.63 2.20
N LEU A 188 -0.90 16.39 2.74
CA LEU A 188 -1.30 15.05 3.18
C LEU A 188 -1.29 14.05 2.01
N LEU A 189 -1.83 14.46 0.85
CA LEU A 189 -1.78 13.67 -0.39
C LEU A 189 -0.33 13.36 -0.82
N LEU A 190 0.54 14.34 -0.80
CA LEU A 190 1.94 14.18 -1.18
C LEU A 190 2.69 13.22 -0.25
N ILE A 191 2.42 13.28 1.06
CA ILE A 191 2.98 12.34 2.04
C ILE A 191 2.47 10.92 1.77
N GLY A 192 1.18 10.75 1.49
CA GLY A 192 0.59 9.47 1.11
C GLY A 192 1.20 8.90 -0.17
N ALA A 193 1.25 9.71 -1.23
CA ALA A 193 1.88 9.36 -2.50
C ALA A 193 3.35 8.95 -2.32
N GLY A 194 4.11 9.70 -1.52
CA GLY A 194 5.51 9.40 -1.21
C GLY A 194 5.70 8.04 -0.54
N ARG A 195 4.81 7.66 0.38
CA ARG A 195 4.84 6.33 1.01
C ARG A 195 4.57 5.21 0.00
N VAL A 196 3.58 5.39 -0.89
CA VAL A 196 3.26 4.42 -1.95
C VAL A 196 4.43 4.28 -2.93
N LEU A 197 5.03 5.39 -3.35
CA LEU A 197 6.20 5.41 -4.23
C LEU A 197 7.38 4.67 -3.59
N TYR A 198 7.66 4.96 -2.32
CA TYR A 198 8.77 4.33 -1.58
C TYR A 198 8.56 2.82 -1.44
N SER A 199 7.38 2.39 -0.99
CA SER A 199 7.04 0.97 -0.84
C SER A 199 7.08 0.22 -2.18
N SER A 200 6.54 0.82 -3.26
CA SER A 200 6.61 0.24 -4.60
C SER A 200 8.03 0.11 -5.10
N ALA A 201 8.89 1.11 -4.83
CA ALA A 201 10.31 1.08 -5.20
C ALA A 201 11.05 -0.03 -4.44
N GLU A 202 10.80 -0.21 -3.13
CA GLU A 202 11.41 -1.29 -2.34
C GLU A 202 11.08 -2.68 -2.91
N ILE A 203 9.80 -2.91 -3.30
CA ILE A 203 9.39 -4.17 -3.93
C ILE A 203 10.08 -4.37 -5.29
N LEU A 204 10.14 -3.33 -6.13
CA LEU A 204 10.78 -3.40 -7.45
C LEU A 204 12.30 -3.61 -7.36
N LEU A 205 12.95 -3.03 -6.35
CA LEU A 205 14.36 -3.20 -6.04
C LEU A 205 14.66 -4.52 -5.29
N GLN A 206 13.64 -5.35 -5.07
CA GLN A 206 13.77 -6.65 -4.42
C GLN A 206 14.33 -6.55 -2.98
N LYS A 207 14.01 -5.48 -2.26
CA LYS A 207 14.38 -5.37 -0.86
C LYS A 207 13.72 -6.50 -0.06
N SER A 208 14.47 -7.11 0.85
CA SER A 208 13.91 -8.14 1.73
C SER A 208 12.83 -7.55 2.63
N PRO A 209 11.63 -8.15 2.69
CA PRO A 209 10.56 -7.72 3.60
C PRO A 209 10.82 -8.19 5.05
N GLN A 210 11.75 -9.12 5.25
CA GLN A 210 12.06 -9.74 6.53
C GLN A 210 13.50 -9.44 6.93
N ASP A 211 13.74 -9.46 8.25
CA ASP A 211 15.08 -9.45 8.82
C ASP A 211 15.75 -10.81 8.55
N ILE A 212 16.73 -10.82 7.66
CA ILE A 212 17.43 -12.03 7.23
C ILE A 212 18.16 -12.71 8.39
N ASP A 213 18.72 -11.94 9.33
CA ASP A 213 19.42 -12.51 10.49
C ASP A 213 18.44 -13.26 11.41
N ARG A 214 17.25 -12.72 11.59
CA ARG A 214 16.20 -13.39 12.37
C ARG A 214 15.73 -14.69 11.69
N VAL A 215 15.54 -14.67 10.36
CA VAL A 215 15.18 -15.87 9.59
C VAL A 215 16.30 -16.92 9.74
N ARG A 216 17.55 -16.50 9.58
CA ARG A 216 18.72 -17.37 9.70
C ARG A 216 18.82 -18.02 11.07
N LEU A 217 18.73 -17.25 12.15
CA LEU A 217 18.78 -17.76 13.52
C LEU A 217 17.69 -18.80 13.78
N ARG A 218 16.47 -18.54 13.30
CA ARG A 218 15.34 -19.44 13.49
C ARG A 218 15.51 -20.77 12.73
N VAL A 219 16.07 -20.73 11.52
CA VAL A 219 16.34 -21.94 10.74
C VAL A 219 17.49 -22.76 11.33
N LEU A 220 18.49 -22.10 11.95
CA LEU A 220 19.61 -22.79 12.61
C LEU A 220 19.19 -23.56 13.88
N GLU A 221 18.00 -23.30 14.44
CA GLU A 221 17.45 -24.07 15.56
C GLU A 221 16.89 -25.44 15.13
N ILE A 222 16.79 -25.72 13.81
CA ILE A 222 16.25 -26.97 13.29
C ILE A 222 17.31 -28.08 13.35
N ASP A 223 16.96 -29.21 13.96
CA ASP A 223 17.84 -30.36 14.02
C ASP A 223 18.25 -30.83 12.61
N GLY A 224 19.56 -31.05 12.43
CA GLY A 224 20.13 -31.46 11.15
C GLY A 224 20.57 -30.31 10.24
N VAL A 225 20.26 -29.05 10.57
CA VAL A 225 20.78 -27.85 9.90
C VAL A 225 22.11 -27.45 10.56
N LYS A 226 23.17 -27.36 9.75
CA LYS A 226 24.50 -26.91 10.19
C LYS A 226 24.73 -25.43 9.90
N ASN A 227 24.26 -24.98 8.73
CA ASN A 227 24.37 -23.59 8.34
C ASN A 227 23.24 -23.21 7.37
N PHE A 228 22.93 -21.91 7.31
CA PHE A 228 21.94 -21.34 6.40
C PHE A 228 22.55 -20.10 5.74
N LEU A 229 22.87 -20.22 4.45
CA LEU A 229 23.71 -19.29 3.72
C LEU A 229 22.96 -18.68 2.54
N ASP A 230 23.45 -17.54 2.05
CA ASP A 230 22.97 -16.82 0.86
C ASP A 230 21.45 -16.68 0.79
N VAL A 231 20.87 -16.31 1.94
CA VAL A 231 19.41 -16.15 2.09
C VAL A 231 18.97 -14.89 1.35
N ARG A 232 18.14 -15.07 0.35
CA ARG A 232 17.56 -13.98 -0.43
C ARG A 232 16.05 -14.10 -0.38
N LEU A 233 15.40 -13.10 0.21
CA LEU A 233 13.94 -12.99 0.27
C LEU A 233 13.52 -11.72 -0.42
N TRP A 234 12.52 -11.78 -1.29
CA TRP A 234 11.98 -10.60 -1.96
C TRP A 234 10.49 -10.73 -2.21
N GLN A 235 9.82 -9.58 -2.32
CA GLN A 235 8.41 -9.52 -2.69
C GLN A 235 8.25 -9.44 -4.21
N VAL A 236 7.31 -10.20 -4.74
CA VAL A 236 6.83 -10.08 -6.12
C VAL A 236 5.70 -9.06 -6.22
N CYS A 237 4.82 -9.04 -5.20
CA CYS A 237 3.76 -8.05 -4.96
C CYS A 237 3.51 -7.95 -3.45
N SER A 238 2.55 -7.12 -3.00
CA SER A 238 2.30 -6.85 -1.59
C SER A 238 1.99 -8.09 -0.72
N HIS A 239 1.58 -9.19 -1.35
CA HIS A 239 1.14 -10.42 -0.66
C HIS A 239 1.83 -11.71 -1.17
N LEU A 240 2.89 -11.57 -1.96
CA LEU A 240 3.65 -12.71 -2.46
C LEU A 240 5.13 -12.50 -2.21
N THR A 241 5.65 -13.10 -1.14
CA THR A 241 7.07 -13.18 -0.81
C THR A 241 7.61 -14.52 -1.29
N VAL A 242 8.77 -14.49 -1.94
CA VAL A 242 9.50 -15.68 -2.41
C VAL A 242 10.96 -15.58 -2.01
N GLY A 243 11.70 -16.69 -2.11
CA GLY A 243 13.10 -16.65 -1.75
C GLY A 243 13.94 -17.81 -2.27
N THR A 244 15.24 -17.67 -2.06
CA THR A 244 16.25 -18.72 -2.26
C THR A 244 17.18 -18.75 -1.07
N ALA A 245 17.70 -19.93 -0.75
CA ALA A 245 18.73 -20.07 0.28
C ALA A 245 19.51 -21.37 0.08
N HIS A 246 20.73 -21.40 0.60
CA HIS A 246 21.58 -22.59 0.70
C HIS A 246 21.54 -23.11 2.11
N VAL A 247 21.30 -24.41 2.25
CA VAL A 247 21.20 -25.11 3.53
C VAL A 247 22.30 -26.16 3.63
N VAL A 248 23.20 -26.00 4.59
CA VAL A 248 24.18 -27.02 4.91
C VAL A 248 23.56 -27.99 5.89
N VAL A 249 23.41 -29.24 5.47
CA VAL A 249 22.78 -30.29 6.27
C VAL A 249 23.81 -31.32 6.77
N SER A 250 23.48 -31.95 7.90
CA SER A 250 24.34 -32.96 8.54
C SER A 250 24.14 -34.38 7.97
N VAL A 251 23.37 -34.52 6.87
CA VAL A 251 23.01 -35.79 6.27
C VAL A 251 23.63 -35.95 4.89
N ASP A 252 24.01 -37.18 4.51
CA ASP A 252 24.75 -37.46 3.28
C ASP A 252 23.87 -37.85 2.07
N SER A 253 22.54 -37.90 2.25
CA SER A 253 21.63 -38.26 1.16
C SER A 253 20.51 -37.23 0.99
N LEU A 254 20.09 -37.03 -0.27
CA LEU A 254 18.95 -36.16 -0.60
C LEU A 254 17.65 -36.64 0.05
N GLU A 255 17.46 -37.94 0.18
CA GLU A 255 16.28 -38.51 0.82
C GLU A 255 16.22 -38.17 2.31
N ALA A 256 17.35 -38.22 3.01
CA ALA A 256 17.45 -37.83 4.42
C ALA A 256 17.34 -36.32 4.65
N ALA A 257 17.68 -35.50 3.65
CA ALA A 257 17.55 -34.05 3.69
C ALA A 257 16.10 -33.56 3.46
N GLU A 258 15.23 -34.36 2.84
CA GLU A 258 13.88 -33.93 2.48
C GLU A 258 12.99 -33.55 3.70
N PRO A 259 12.96 -34.30 4.81
CA PRO A 259 12.25 -33.89 6.02
C PRO A 259 12.76 -32.55 6.60
N ILE A 260 14.09 -32.32 6.56
CA ILE A 260 14.70 -31.07 7.03
C ILE A 260 14.21 -29.90 6.15
N LYS A 261 14.24 -30.05 4.83
CA LYS A 261 13.74 -29.05 3.88
C LYS A 261 12.25 -28.71 4.10
N GLN A 262 11.42 -29.74 4.35
CA GLN A 262 10.00 -29.52 4.62
C GLN A 262 9.79 -28.75 5.91
N ASN A 263 10.56 -29.06 6.95
CA ASN A 263 10.49 -28.34 8.23
C ASN A 263 10.92 -26.86 8.05
N ILE A 264 12.01 -26.62 7.32
CA ILE A 264 12.45 -25.24 6.99
C ILE A 264 11.36 -24.49 6.25
N ARG A 265 10.77 -25.11 5.18
CA ARG A 265 9.68 -24.47 4.43
C ARG A 265 8.49 -24.14 5.29
N SER A 266 8.07 -25.05 6.17
CA SER A 266 6.95 -24.84 7.09
C SER A 266 7.19 -23.64 8.02
N ILE A 267 8.35 -23.60 8.66
CA ILE A 267 8.73 -22.50 9.57
C ILE A 267 8.80 -21.16 8.83
N ILE A 268 9.45 -21.14 7.66
CA ILE A 268 9.60 -19.90 6.87
C ILE A 268 8.24 -19.42 6.36
N GLN A 269 7.34 -20.34 6.01
CA GLN A 269 5.99 -20.00 5.58
C GLN A 269 5.12 -19.51 6.73
N GLU A 270 5.14 -20.18 7.87
CA GLU A 270 4.25 -19.89 9.00
C GLU A 270 4.68 -18.66 9.80
N GLU A 271 6.00 -18.51 10.04
CA GLU A 271 6.52 -17.44 10.91
C GLU A 271 6.91 -16.17 10.13
N PHE A 272 7.26 -16.29 8.82
CA PHE A 272 7.78 -15.17 8.02
C PHE A 272 6.94 -14.85 6.77
N ASP A 273 5.82 -15.54 6.55
CA ASP A 273 4.90 -15.35 5.41
C ASP A 273 5.61 -15.42 4.03
N VAL A 274 6.57 -16.33 3.89
CA VAL A 274 7.24 -16.61 2.62
C VAL A 274 6.57 -17.78 1.94
N ARG A 275 5.86 -17.52 0.83
CA ARG A 275 5.00 -18.54 0.20
C ARG A 275 5.78 -19.61 -0.56
N ASP A 276 6.92 -19.24 -1.14
CA ASP A 276 7.73 -20.17 -1.91
C ASP A 276 9.21 -19.87 -1.69
N ILE A 277 9.96 -20.91 -1.33
CA ILE A 277 11.40 -20.82 -1.15
C ILE A 277 12.11 -22.01 -1.83
N THR A 278 13.08 -21.71 -2.67
CA THR A 278 13.99 -22.70 -3.25
C THR A 278 15.15 -22.92 -2.29
N LEU A 279 15.31 -24.15 -1.82
CA LEU A 279 16.39 -24.56 -0.93
C LEU A 279 17.36 -25.46 -1.68
N GLU A 280 18.60 -25.01 -1.81
CA GLU A 280 19.72 -25.83 -2.27
C GLU A 280 20.39 -26.46 -1.06
N CYS A 281 20.40 -27.82 -1.03
CA CYS A 281 21.04 -28.55 0.06
C CYS A 281 22.46 -28.88 -0.31
N GLU A 282 23.39 -28.54 0.57
CA GLU A 282 24.81 -28.78 0.44
C GLU A 282 25.35 -29.60 1.61
N THR A 283 26.40 -30.36 1.36
CA THR A 283 27.25 -30.95 2.40
C THR A 283 28.25 -29.92 2.89
N GLU A 284 28.89 -30.14 4.03
CA GLU A 284 29.92 -29.23 4.57
C GLU A 284 31.05 -28.97 3.53
N LYS A 285 31.47 -30.01 2.75
CA LYS A 285 32.47 -29.87 1.70
C LYS A 285 32.01 -28.99 0.52
N GLY A 286 30.72 -29.10 0.14
CA GLY A 286 30.16 -28.28 -0.94
C GLY A 286 30.06 -26.81 -0.54
N ALA A 287 29.75 -26.54 0.71
CA ALA A 287 29.62 -25.18 1.24
C ALA A 287 30.95 -24.43 1.30
N GLU A 288 32.07 -25.13 1.60
CA GLU A 288 33.44 -24.54 1.56
C GLU A 288 33.82 -24.12 0.16
N GLU A 289 33.51 -24.92 -0.85
CA GLU A 289 33.77 -24.59 -2.25
C GLU A 289 32.91 -23.43 -2.76
N HIS A 290 31.69 -23.28 -2.22
CA HIS A 290 30.76 -22.21 -2.59
C HIS A 290 31.16 -20.86 -1.99
N SER A 291 31.60 -20.81 -0.73
CA SER A 291 32.02 -19.58 -0.06
C SER A 291 33.17 -18.89 -0.77
N HIS A 292 34.14 -19.65 -1.33
CA HIS A 292 35.25 -19.12 -2.10
C HIS A 292 34.86 -18.51 -3.47
N ARG A 293 33.71 -18.87 -4.04
CA ARG A 293 33.25 -18.28 -5.31
C ARG A 293 32.61 -16.89 -5.14
N PHE A 294 32.00 -16.60 -4.00
CA PHE A 294 31.29 -15.32 -3.77
C PHE A 294 32.18 -14.22 -3.18
N GLU A 295 33.26 -14.55 -2.46
CA GLU A 295 34.22 -13.55 -1.98
C GLU A 295 34.95 -12.78 -3.10
N HIS A 296 34.91 -13.28 -4.35
CA HIS A 296 35.55 -12.63 -5.51
C HIS A 296 34.60 -11.79 -6.37
N GLN A 297 33.30 -11.62 -6.00
CA GLN A 297 32.29 -10.90 -6.82
C GLN A 297 31.76 -9.61 -6.21
N HIS A 298 32.25 -9.16 -5.07
CA HIS A 298 31.86 -7.87 -4.45
C HIS A 298 33.05 -6.96 -4.17
#